data_7db55f81f7e0cdd02552a2a76bef8b3e
#
_entry.id   7db55f81f7e0cdd02552a2a76bef8b3e
#
_cell.length_a   1.000
_cell.length_b   1.000
_cell.length_c   1.000
_cell.angle_alpha   90.00
_cell.angle_beta   90.00
_cell.angle_gamma   90.00
#
_symmetry.space_group_name_H-M   'P 1'
#
loop_
_entity.id
_entity.type
_entity.pdbx_description
1 polymer ?
#
loop_
_entity_poly.entity_id
_entity_poly.type
_entity_poly.pdbx_seq_one_letter_code
_entity_poly.pdbx_strand_id
1 'polypeptide(L)'
;MITQETERITEWEQVRHQYPQKWLLIEALNAHSDSGKRVVEHIAVIDVFSDSIEAMKSYTEFHKKSPQRELYVFHTDRKELDISERRWLGIRSIQ
;
A
#
# COMPACT_ATOMS: atom_id res chain seq x y z
N MET A 1 -24.35 -16.20 -4.54
CA MET A 1 -24.34 -15.41 -5.00
C MET A 1 -24.65 -14.23 -4.35
N ILE A 2 -25.46 -14.10 -3.75
CA ILE A 2 -25.76 -13.03 -3.04
C ILE A 2 -24.79 -12.68 -2.05
N THR A 3 -24.10 -13.60 -1.56
CA THR A 3 -23.19 -13.34 -0.51
C THR A 3 -22.12 -12.40 -0.93
N GLN A 4 -21.84 -12.29 -2.16
CA GLN A 4 -20.81 -11.44 -2.52
C GLN A 4 -21.04 -10.05 -2.17
N GLU A 5 -22.24 -9.62 -2.21
CA GLU A 5 -22.51 -8.30 -1.89
C GLU A 5 -22.27 -7.97 -0.51
N THR A 6 -22.58 -8.89 0.37
CA THR A 6 -22.40 -8.58 1.75
C THR A 6 -20.97 -8.73 2.14
N GLU A 7 -20.17 -9.41 1.32
CA GLU A 7 -18.85 -9.52 1.69
C GLU A 7 -17.99 -8.57 1.02
N ARG A 8 -18.20 -7.43 0.92
CA ARG A 8 -17.39 -6.44 0.41
C ARG A 8 -16.02 -6.44 0.94
N ILE A 9 -15.21 -7.39 0.62
CA ILE A 9 -13.83 -7.47 1.06
C ILE A 9 -13.00 -6.52 0.23
N THR A 10 -12.26 -5.64 0.86
CA THR A 10 -11.44 -4.69 0.13
C THR A 10 -10.27 -5.41 -0.49
N GLU A 11 -9.62 -4.77 -1.46
CA GLU A 11 -8.44 -5.36 -2.06
C GLU A 11 -7.34 -5.53 -1.04
N TRP A 12 -7.22 -4.59 -0.11
CA TRP A 12 -6.21 -4.72 0.93
C TRP A 12 -6.45 -5.96 1.77
N GLU A 13 -7.69 -6.26 2.10
CA GLU A 13 -7.98 -7.47 2.86
C GLU A 13 -7.64 -8.71 2.06
N GLN A 14 -7.88 -8.72 0.78
CA GLN A 14 -7.52 -9.85 -0.04
C GLN A 14 -6.02 -10.04 -0.07
N VAL A 15 -5.27 -8.97 -0.18
CA VAL A 15 -3.82 -9.02 -0.19
C VAL A 15 -3.31 -9.53 1.15
N ARG A 16 -3.88 -9.06 2.25
CA ARG A 16 -3.46 -9.49 3.57
C ARG A 16 -3.60 -11.00 3.72
N HIS A 17 -4.70 -11.55 3.22
CA HIS A 17 -4.94 -12.98 3.33
C HIS A 17 -3.97 -13.79 2.47
N GLN A 18 -3.56 -13.22 1.37
CA GLN A 18 -2.65 -13.89 0.48
C GLN A 18 -1.23 -13.93 0.99
N TYR A 19 -0.80 -12.91 1.73
CA TYR A 19 0.56 -12.80 2.21
C TYR A 19 0.60 -12.54 3.70
N PRO A 20 0.24 -13.52 4.53
CA PRO A 20 0.18 -13.28 5.98
C PRO A 20 1.54 -12.99 6.58
N GLN A 21 1.55 -12.02 7.47
CA GLN A 21 2.75 -11.66 8.24
C GLN A 21 3.94 -11.33 7.36
N LYS A 22 3.72 -10.51 6.36
CA LYS A 22 4.80 -10.09 5.47
C LYS A 22 4.81 -8.58 5.30
N TRP A 23 5.94 -8.06 4.90
CA TRP A 23 6.05 -6.67 4.48
C TRP A 23 5.87 -6.63 2.98
N LEU A 24 5.11 -5.68 2.50
CA LEU A 24 4.83 -5.58 1.07
C LEU A 24 5.23 -4.23 0.52
N LEU A 25 5.74 -4.24 -0.69
CA LEU A 25 5.90 -3.02 -1.46
C LEU A 25 4.73 -3.05 -2.44
N ILE A 26 3.84 -2.07 -2.35
CA ILE A 26 2.64 -2.03 -3.18
C ILE A 26 2.59 -0.75 -3.98
N GLU A 27 1.86 -0.80 -5.07
CA GLU A 27 1.61 0.38 -5.88
C GLU A 27 0.12 0.63 -5.89
N ALA A 28 -0.29 1.89 -5.65
CA ALA A 28 -1.68 2.27 -5.74
C ALA A 28 -2.00 2.52 -7.19
N LEU A 29 -2.79 1.65 -7.80
CA LEU A 29 -3.13 1.80 -9.21
C LEU A 29 -4.28 2.75 -9.44
N ASN A 30 -5.21 2.82 -8.49
CA ASN A 30 -6.33 3.71 -8.60
C ASN A 30 -6.58 4.28 -7.22
N ALA A 31 -6.34 5.55 -7.05
CA ALA A 31 -6.45 6.18 -5.75
C ALA A 31 -6.90 7.62 -5.89
N HIS A 32 -7.47 8.15 -4.82
CA HIS A 32 -7.89 9.54 -4.82
C HIS A 32 -7.79 10.11 -3.41
N SER A 33 -7.84 11.42 -3.29
CA SER A 33 -7.76 12.09 -2.01
C SER A 33 -9.14 12.36 -1.47
N ASP A 34 -9.32 12.17 -0.16
CA ASP A 34 -10.60 12.43 0.46
C ASP A 34 -10.33 12.89 1.89
N SER A 35 -10.61 14.14 2.17
CA SER A 35 -10.50 14.70 3.53
C SER A 35 -9.13 14.47 4.15
N GLY A 36 -8.11 14.70 3.39
CA GLY A 36 -6.75 14.59 3.91
C GLY A 36 -6.21 13.17 3.95
N LYS A 37 -6.96 12.22 3.43
CA LYS A 37 -6.51 10.85 3.36
C LYS A 37 -6.44 10.38 1.92
N ARG A 38 -5.57 9.44 1.67
CA ARG A 38 -5.45 8.85 0.36
C ARG A 38 -6.20 7.54 0.33
N VAL A 39 -7.24 7.47 -0.48
CA VAL A 39 -8.07 6.27 -0.59
C VAL A 39 -7.58 5.46 -1.77
N VAL A 40 -7.14 4.24 -1.52
CA VAL A 40 -6.57 3.39 -2.55
C VAL A 40 -7.58 2.33 -2.92
N GLU A 41 -7.97 2.29 -4.17
CA GLU A 41 -8.99 1.37 -4.63
C GLU A 41 -8.43 0.14 -5.30
N HIS A 42 -7.32 0.27 -6.01
CA HIS A 42 -6.70 -0.88 -6.64
C HIS A 42 -5.22 -0.93 -6.29
N ILE A 43 -4.75 -2.12 -5.98
CA ILE A 43 -3.39 -2.32 -5.48
C ILE A 43 -2.66 -3.35 -6.33
N ALA A 44 -1.41 -3.07 -6.64
CA ALA A 44 -0.55 -4.07 -7.24
C ALA A 44 0.55 -4.39 -6.22
N VAL A 45 0.78 -5.67 -5.96
CA VAL A 45 1.86 -6.07 -5.07
C VAL A 45 3.12 -6.19 -5.92
N ILE A 46 4.09 -5.32 -5.64
CA ILE A 46 5.34 -5.32 -6.39
C ILE A 46 6.26 -6.41 -5.87
N ASP A 47 6.38 -6.50 -4.56
CA ASP A 47 7.28 -7.48 -3.98
C ASP A 47 6.91 -7.76 -2.53
N VAL A 48 7.42 -8.86 -1.99
CA VAL A 48 7.10 -9.33 -0.65
C VAL A 48 8.38 -9.56 0.11
N PHE A 49 8.44 -9.11 1.36
CA PHE A 49 9.65 -9.21 2.16
C PHE A 49 9.35 -9.72 3.56
N SER A 50 10.35 -10.34 4.18
CA SER A 50 10.19 -10.81 5.55
C SER A 50 10.52 -9.74 6.57
N ASP A 51 11.28 -8.72 6.21
CA ASP A 51 11.60 -7.67 7.17
C ASP A 51 11.47 -6.29 6.52
N SER A 52 11.32 -5.28 7.36
CA SER A 52 11.05 -3.94 6.90
C SER A 52 12.25 -3.28 6.23
N ILE A 53 13.45 -3.68 6.62
CA ILE A 53 14.64 -3.05 6.05
C ILE A 53 14.75 -3.39 4.57
N GLU A 54 14.52 -4.66 4.23
CA GLU A 54 14.57 -5.04 2.83
C GLU A 54 13.45 -4.38 2.05
N ALA A 55 12.28 -4.26 2.64
CA ALA A 55 11.16 -3.63 1.98
C ALA A 55 11.47 -2.16 1.70
N MET A 56 12.07 -1.46 2.64
CA MET A 56 12.39 -0.04 2.47
C MET A 56 13.49 0.17 1.46
N LYS A 57 14.44 -0.75 1.39
CA LYS A 57 15.49 -0.65 0.38
C LYS A 57 14.88 -0.77 -1.01
N SER A 58 13.96 -1.71 -1.18
CA SER A 58 13.30 -1.91 -2.45
C SER A 58 12.46 -0.69 -2.81
N TYR A 59 11.76 -0.13 -1.83
CA TYR A 59 10.97 1.08 -2.05
C TYR A 59 11.86 2.21 -2.56
N THR A 60 13.01 2.40 -1.94
CA THR A 60 13.90 3.48 -2.32
C THR A 60 14.37 3.32 -3.76
N GLU A 61 14.70 2.10 -4.15
CA GLU A 61 15.17 1.88 -5.50
C GLU A 61 14.08 2.06 -6.53
N PHE A 62 12.88 1.57 -6.26
CA PHE A 62 11.78 1.76 -7.18
C PHE A 62 11.42 3.25 -7.28
N HIS A 63 11.45 3.95 -6.17
CA HIS A 63 11.10 5.35 -6.16
C HIS A 63 12.11 6.17 -6.99
N LYS A 64 13.37 5.82 -6.93
CA LYS A 64 14.36 6.52 -7.73
C LYS A 64 14.15 6.31 -9.21
N LYS A 65 13.79 5.09 -9.60
CA LYS A 65 13.62 4.78 -11.01
C LYS A 65 12.30 5.29 -11.56
N SER A 66 11.28 5.32 -10.73
CA SER A 66 9.95 5.72 -11.20
C SER A 66 9.29 6.60 -10.15
N PRO A 67 9.76 7.83 -10.00
CA PRO A 67 9.25 8.69 -8.93
C PRO A 67 7.79 9.07 -9.09
N GLN A 68 7.21 8.90 -10.26
CA GLN A 68 5.82 9.23 -10.45
C GLN A 68 4.88 8.13 -10.00
N ARG A 69 5.39 6.96 -9.69
CA ARG A 69 4.53 5.87 -9.24
C ARG A 69 4.17 6.06 -7.77
N GLU A 70 2.96 5.69 -7.41
CA GLU A 70 2.50 5.86 -6.03
C GLU A 70 2.75 4.57 -5.28
N LEU A 71 3.87 4.52 -4.57
CA LEU A 71 4.33 3.31 -3.88
C LEU A 71 4.22 3.44 -2.38
N TYR A 72 3.94 2.34 -1.71
CA TYR A 72 3.86 2.30 -0.25
C TYR A 72 4.44 1.00 0.27
N VAL A 73 4.93 1.02 1.51
CA VAL A 73 5.40 -0.17 2.18
C VAL A 73 4.51 -0.39 3.40
N PHE A 74 3.85 -1.53 3.49
CA PHE A 74 2.99 -1.83 4.62
C PHE A 74 3.15 -3.27 5.05
N HIS A 75 2.95 -3.52 6.34
CA HIS A 75 2.93 -4.88 6.87
C HIS A 75 1.49 -5.39 6.78
N THR A 76 1.33 -6.66 6.45
CA THR A 76 0.00 -7.21 6.24
C THR A 76 -0.80 -7.40 7.52
N ASP A 77 -0.18 -7.24 8.69
CA ASP A 77 -0.96 -7.25 9.93
C ASP A 77 -1.75 -5.97 10.09
N ARG A 78 -1.45 -4.94 9.32
CA ARG A 78 -2.18 -3.70 9.37
C ARG A 78 -3.55 -3.91 8.77
N LYS A 79 -4.60 -3.72 9.55
CA LYS A 79 -5.95 -4.03 9.10
C LYS A 79 -6.48 -3.08 8.04
N GLU A 80 -6.09 -1.83 8.12
CA GLU A 80 -6.56 -0.85 7.15
C GLU A 80 -5.40 -0.04 6.66
N LEU A 81 -5.45 0.42 5.44
CA LEU A 81 -4.35 1.21 4.91
C LEU A 81 -4.26 2.59 5.55
N ASP A 82 -5.34 3.21 5.82
CA ASP A 82 -5.39 4.48 6.56
C ASP A 82 -4.19 5.38 6.26
N ILE A 83 -4.04 5.82 5.04
CA ILE A 83 -2.92 6.63 4.62
C ILE A 83 -3.23 8.10 4.79
N SER A 84 -2.46 8.78 5.63
CA SER A 84 -2.62 10.22 5.82
C SER A 84 -1.77 10.93 4.78
N GLU A 85 -2.41 11.72 3.95
CA GLU A 85 -1.71 12.41 2.89
C GLU A 85 -0.64 13.32 3.42
N ARG A 86 -0.93 14.00 4.50
CA ARG A 86 0.00 14.93 5.07
C ARG A 86 1.30 14.24 5.47
N ARG A 87 1.18 13.08 6.10
CA ARG A 87 2.36 12.37 6.55
C ARG A 87 3.22 11.95 5.35
N TRP A 88 2.59 11.42 4.32
CA TRP A 88 3.34 10.96 3.18
C TRP A 88 3.95 12.09 2.38
N LEU A 89 3.26 13.22 2.31
CA LEU A 89 3.82 14.37 1.63
C LEU A 89 5.04 14.88 2.39
N GLY A 90 4.99 14.87 3.71
CA GLY A 90 6.13 15.29 4.50
C GLY A 90 7.34 14.41 4.26
N ILE A 91 7.14 13.11 4.19
CA ILE A 91 8.22 12.19 3.93
C ILE A 91 8.81 12.45 2.56
N ARG A 92 7.96 12.66 1.58
CA ARG A 92 8.45 12.90 0.23
C ARG A 92 9.22 14.19 0.12
N SER A 93 8.83 15.20 0.87
CA SER A 93 9.51 16.47 0.73
C SER A 93 10.89 16.43 1.36
N ILE A 94 11.19 15.47 2.20
CA ILE A 94 12.47 15.35 2.79
C ILE A 94 13.45 14.79 1.79
N GLN A 95 12.96 14.06 0.85
CA GLN A 95 13.82 13.46 -0.13
C GLN A 95 14.19 14.41 -1.23
#